data_e3e485680ce5f765ee12f8e9f19e5ce5
#
_entry.id   e3e485680ce5f765ee12f8e9f19e5ce5
#
_cell.length_a   1.000
_cell.length_b   1.000
_cell.length_c   1.000
_cell.angle_alpha   90.00
_cell.angle_beta   90.00
_cell.angle_gamma   90.00
#
_symmetry.space_group_name_H-M   'P 1'
#
loop_
_entity.id
_entity.type
_entity.pdbx_description
1 polymer ?
#
loop_
_entity_poly.entity_id
_entity_poly.type
_entity_poly.pdbx_seq_one_letter_code
_entity_poly.pdbx_strand_id
1 'polypeptide(L)'
;MAGLILKAPYYKPGHKTKGGESRGGMAEYIATRDGVELLRSGMADYVNERLGSNGMFTDEGEVINMAAIEREIDEHPGNVWTLIFSLKREDAERLGYNSAKEWMNLVRSHRNDIAREMRIKPEHLRWYAAFHQKEEHPHCHVLVWSTDPYEAYLNTDGIRAIKRTFALDIFRQDSMEIYRNQTYVRDELKESFRDRMEEILESIKAEPFADPEMELLLMELRQKLARHKGKKVYGYLSKETKAVVDAIVKKIAAYPPLAELYDQWYEYQCDTFRLYTDKMPEKIPMEENKEFKSVRNMVVKMASGFTLAEPLNGWEESQQSYGAGKEYVECGRMTSGLLHLADAAVLDPWCEVQLALLYQYQLHDTESCRNHLRHAAERGYKPAEEILRRIDAGQSAYILGNLSSLVYHAGRVFADEVEDGYGPLVPTPYDGIDSKIRREQWAKDHGVNPTMG
;
A
#
# COMPACT_ATOMS: atom_id res chain seq x y z
N MET A 1 -5.14 -7.11 23.59
CA MET A 1 -4.77 -6.01 24.54
C MET A 1 -3.31 -5.71 24.28
N ALA A 2 -2.96 -4.40 24.12
CA ALA A 2 -1.57 -4.00 23.85
C ALA A 2 -0.60 -4.58 24.89
N GLY A 3 0.60 -5.01 24.43
CA GLY A 3 1.63 -5.60 25.31
C GLY A 3 2.12 -4.62 26.39
N LEU A 4 2.37 -3.36 26.01
CA LEU A 4 2.72 -2.29 26.94
C LEU A 4 1.56 -1.31 27.11
N ILE A 5 1.25 -0.94 28.35
CA ILE A 5 0.31 0.14 28.68
C ILE A 5 1.10 1.36 29.16
N LEU A 6 0.77 2.55 28.68
CA LEU A 6 1.28 3.83 29.17
C LEU A 6 0.12 4.76 29.52
N LYS A 7 0.12 5.25 30.77
CA LYS A 7 -0.74 6.36 31.22
C LYS A 7 0.17 7.54 31.56
N ALA A 8 -0.27 8.77 31.26
CA ALA A 8 0.53 9.97 31.44
C ALA A 8 -0.30 11.12 32.08
N PRO A 9 -0.77 10.99 33.32
CA PRO A 9 -1.35 12.11 34.02
C PRO A 9 -0.29 13.15 34.37
N TYR A 10 -0.72 14.43 34.58
CA TYR A 10 0.16 15.50 35.04
C TYR A 10 -0.51 16.32 36.12
N TYR A 11 0.32 16.98 36.90
CA TYR A 11 -0.09 17.80 38.08
C TYR A 11 0.44 19.21 37.94
N LYS A 12 -0.47 20.17 38.01
CA LYS A 12 -0.15 21.62 38.00
C LYS A 12 0.46 22.06 39.32
N PRO A 13 1.16 23.19 39.33
CA PRO A 13 1.58 23.83 40.61
C PRO A 13 0.43 23.98 41.60
N GLY A 14 0.69 23.64 42.87
CA GLY A 14 -0.31 23.72 43.95
C GLY A 14 -1.41 22.64 43.91
N HIS A 15 -1.34 21.67 42.97
CA HIS A 15 -2.31 20.57 42.94
C HIS A 15 -2.17 19.69 44.19
N LYS A 16 -3.32 19.32 44.78
CA LYS A 16 -3.41 18.30 45.83
C LYS A 16 -4.11 17.07 45.30
N THR A 17 -3.66 15.91 45.70
CA THR A 17 -4.31 14.63 45.35
C THR A 17 -5.71 14.55 46.00
N LYS A 18 -6.52 13.56 45.59
CA LYS A 18 -7.82 13.30 46.26
C LYS A 18 -7.68 12.98 47.75
N GLY A 19 -6.50 12.51 48.20
CA GLY A 19 -6.16 12.30 49.63
C GLY A 19 -5.64 13.53 50.35
N GLY A 20 -5.50 14.68 49.65
CA GLY A 20 -5.00 15.93 50.25
C GLY A 20 -3.47 16.06 50.25
N GLU A 21 -2.74 15.09 49.71
CA GLU A 21 -1.29 15.10 49.60
C GLU A 21 -0.81 16.12 48.59
N SER A 22 0.35 16.71 48.82
CA SER A 22 1.05 17.57 47.87
C SER A 22 1.59 16.77 46.68
N ARG A 23 2.09 17.45 45.63
CA ARG A 23 2.78 16.79 44.51
C ARG A 23 4.03 16.04 44.95
N GLY A 24 4.77 16.61 45.96
CA GLY A 24 5.92 15.95 46.58
C GLY A 24 5.51 14.70 47.35
N GLY A 25 4.45 14.79 48.16
CA GLY A 25 3.89 13.64 48.88
C GLY A 25 3.45 12.48 47.96
N MET A 26 3.13 12.76 46.70
CA MET A 26 2.92 11.72 45.72
C MET A 26 4.21 10.96 45.37
N ALA A 27 5.38 11.64 45.33
CA ALA A 27 6.65 10.98 45.12
C ALA A 27 6.98 10.01 46.26
N GLU A 28 6.76 10.45 47.49
CA GLU A 28 6.89 9.59 48.69
C GLU A 28 5.94 8.40 48.61
N TYR A 29 4.67 8.61 48.29
CA TYR A 29 3.68 7.54 48.09
C TYR A 29 4.11 6.52 47.05
N ILE A 30 4.62 6.96 45.89
CA ILE A 30 5.10 6.06 44.80
C ILE A 30 6.35 5.31 45.28
N ALA A 31 7.22 5.90 46.07
CA ALA A 31 8.46 5.32 46.55
C ALA A 31 8.31 4.33 47.71
N THR A 32 7.21 4.40 48.45
CA THR A 32 7.06 3.67 49.73
C THR A 32 5.86 2.73 49.81
N ARG A 33 4.94 2.78 48.83
CA ARG A 33 3.73 1.95 48.86
C ARG A 33 4.04 0.44 48.67
N ASP A 34 3.11 -0.41 49.11
CA ASP A 34 3.20 -1.85 48.97
C ASP A 34 3.52 -2.32 47.53
N GLY A 35 4.51 -3.20 47.41
CA GLY A 35 4.98 -3.78 46.18
C GLY A 35 6.10 -2.99 45.50
N VAL A 36 6.61 -1.92 46.11
CA VAL A 36 7.83 -1.23 45.64
C VAL A 36 9.03 -2.13 45.85
N GLU A 37 9.83 -2.30 44.78
CA GLU A 37 11.08 -3.04 44.80
C GLU A 37 12.25 -2.10 45.03
N LEU A 38 13.08 -2.41 46.01
CA LEU A 38 14.32 -1.69 46.31
C LEU A 38 15.42 -2.07 45.31
N LEU A 39 16.19 -1.10 44.84
CA LEU A 39 17.40 -1.36 44.07
C LEU A 39 18.43 -2.09 44.92
N ARG A 40 18.67 -3.35 44.66
CA ARG A 40 19.71 -4.14 45.33
C ARG A 40 21.00 -4.08 44.52
N SER A 41 22.02 -3.44 45.08
CA SER A 41 23.35 -3.37 44.48
C SER A 41 24.31 -4.40 45.13
N GLY A 42 24.18 -5.69 44.72
CA GLY A 42 25.14 -6.73 45.04
C GLY A 42 25.03 -7.37 46.41
N MET A 43 25.88 -8.43 46.64
CA MET A 43 25.90 -9.24 47.88
C MET A 43 26.26 -8.46 49.15
N ALA A 44 26.88 -7.27 49.06
CA ALA A 44 27.28 -6.46 50.19
C ALA A 44 26.11 -5.75 50.89
N ASP A 45 24.97 -5.57 50.22
CA ASP A 45 23.81 -4.84 50.75
C ASP A 45 22.89 -5.69 51.64
N TYR A 46 23.17 -7.01 51.79
CA TYR A 46 22.42 -7.89 52.68
C TYR A 46 22.66 -7.58 54.19
N VAL A 47 23.68 -6.79 54.53
CA VAL A 47 24.07 -6.50 55.93
C VAL A 47 23.71 -5.07 56.36
N ASN A 48 23.43 -4.17 55.44
CA ASN A 48 23.00 -2.80 55.77
C ASN A 48 21.67 -2.49 55.06
N GLU A 49 20.55 -2.70 55.73
CA GLU A 49 19.36 -1.95 55.50
C GLU A 49 19.74 -0.46 55.73
N ARG A 50 20.09 0.23 54.61
CA ARG A 50 20.37 1.67 54.69
C ARG A 50 19.09 2.35 55.15
N LEU A 51 19.16 2.97 56.32
CA LEU A 51 18.14 3.89 56.80
C LEU A 51 17.86 4.93 55.68
N GLY A 52 16.68 4.87 55.09
CA GLY A 52 16.27 5.74 53.97
C GLY A 52 16.19 5.12 52.59
N SER A 53 16.41 3.82 52.42
CA SER A 53 16.12 3.12 51.18
C SER A 53 14.61 3.16 50.89
N ASN A 54 14.20 3.72 49.75
CA ASN A 54 12.81 4.05 49.45
C ASN A 54 12.33 3.57 48.08
N GLY A 55 13.09 2.73 47.41
CA GLY A 55 12.73 2.13 46.10
C GLY A 55 12.67 3.11 44.93
N MET A 56 12.98 4.39 45.12
CA MET A 56 13.06 5.38 44.05
C MET A 56 14.46 5.42 43.43
N PHE A 57 14.54 5.56 42.13
CA PHE A 57 15.77 5.61 41.37
C PHE A 57 15.72 6.69 40.26
N THR A 58 16.88 7.10 39.78
CA THR A 58 17.10 8.04 38.70
C THR A 58 18.32 7.65 37.84
N ASP A 59 18.82 8.55 37.00
CA ASP A 59 20.06 8.34 36.22
C ASP A 59 21.25 7.89 37.07
N GLU A 60 21.35 8.42 38.28
CA GLU A 60 22.48 8.19 39.19
C GLU A 60 22.33 6.92 40.04
N GLY A 61 21.18 6.25 40.00
CA GLY A 61 20.85 5.08 40.79
C GLY A 61 19.78 5.34 41.83
N GLU A 62 19.92 4.71 43.02
CA GLU A 62 18.95 4.84 44.09
C GLU A 62 18.95 6.26 44.69
N VAL A 63 17.74 6.78 44.93
CA VAL A 63 17.54 8.08 45.58
C VAL A 63 17.65 7.89 47.08
N ILE A 64 18.61 8.58 47.72
CA ILE A 64 18.87 8.49 49.16
C ILE A 64 18.05 9.55 49.94
N ASN A 65 17.82 10.73 49.36
CA ASN A 65 17.17 11.86 50.05
C ASN A 65 15.79 12.16 49.42
N MET A 66 14.77 11.46 49.85
CA MET A 66 13.39 11.69 49.41
C MET A 66 12.87 13.06 49.74
N ALA A 67 13.17 13.60 50.95
CA ALA A 67 12.68 14.90 51.36
C ALA A 67 13.20 16.06 50.48
N ALA A 68 14.37 15.87 49.84
CA ALA A 68 14.86 16.82 48.84
C ALA A 68 14.05 16.76 47.56
N ILE A 69 13.70 15.56 47.09
CA ILE A 69 12.90 15.35 45.87
C ILE A 69 11.46 15.87 46.08
N GLU A 70 10.85 15.57 47.22
CA GLU A 70 9.52 16.09 47.57
C GLU A 70 9.47 17.59 47.52
N ARG A 71 10.47 18.26 48.13
CA ARG A 71 10.58 19.71 48.13
C ARG A 71 10.78 20.26 46.71
N GLU A 72 11.69 19.65 45.93
CA GLU A 72 11.94 20.03 44.52
C GLU A 72 10.66 19.99 43.71
N ILE A 73 9.87 18.92 43.87
CA ILE A 73 8.59 18.74 43.14
C ILE A 73 7.54 19.74 43.61
N ASP A 74 7.44 20.01 44.93
CA ASP A 74 6.44 20.92 45.49
C ASP A 74 6.72 22.39 45.14
N GLU A 75 7.98 22.77 45.13
CA GLU A 75 8.44 24.11 44.78
C GLU A 75 8.50 24.38 43.29
N HIS A 76 8.47 23.30 42.46
CA HIS A 76 8.58 23.43 41.01
C HIS A 76 7.40 24.23 40.42
N PRO A 77 7.65 25.35 39.70
CA PRO A 77 6.59 26.21 39.17
C PRO A 77 5.90 25.69 37.91
N GLY A 78 6.42 24.63 37.27
CA GLY A 78 5.85 23.99 36.07
C GLY A 78 5.02 22.75 36.39
N ASN A 79 4.62 22.06 35.33
CA ASN A 79 3.90 20.77 35.42
C ASN A 79 4.85 19.62 35.76
N VAL A 80 4.38 18.70 36.60
CA VAL A 80 5.03 17.41 36.88
C VAL A 80 4.18 16.30 36.26
N TRP A 81 4.78 15.51 35.38
CA TRP A 81 4.13 14.38 34.71
C TRP A 81 4.44 13.07 35.44
N THR A 82 3.50 12.15 35.40
CA THR A 82 3.70 10.78 35.88
C THR A 82 3.46 9.84 34.68
N LEU A 83 4.52 9.27 34.12
CA LEU A 83 4.43 8.24 33.12
C LEU A 83 4.34 6.89 33.83
N ILE A 84 3.26 6.14 33.62
CA ILE A 84 3.02 4.85 34.25
C ILE A 84 3.09 3.79 33.18
N PHE A 85 4.20 3.07 33.13
CA PHE A 85 4.42 1.93 32.24
C PHE A 85 4.00 0.65 32.94
N SER A 86 3.17 -0.17 32.28
CA SER A 86 2.70 -1.44 32.84
C SER A 86 2.78 -2.55 31.80
N LEU A 87 3.28 -3.70 32.21
CA LEU A 87 3.31 -4.94 31.45
C LEU A 87 2.36 -5.98 32.08
N LYS A 88 2.00 -6.99 31.29
CA LYS A 88 1.46 -8.21 31.87
C LYS A 88 2.56 -8.97 32.62
N ARG A 89 2.19 -9.70 33.66
CA ARG A 89 3.16 -10.49 34.46
C ARG A 89 3.97 -11.44 33.58
N GLU A 90 3.31 -12.17 32.72
CA GLU A 90 3.93 -13.14 31.82
C GLU A 90 4.99 -12.50 30.91
N ASP A 91 4.70 -11.32 30.34
CA ASP A 91 5.64 -10.59 29.50
C ASP A 91 6.79 -10.01 30.32
N ALA A 92 6.54 -9.46 31.49
CA ALA A 92 7.58 -8.93 32.36
C ALA A 92 8.59 -10.00 32.77
N GLU A 93 8.11 -11.20 33.13
CA GLU A 93 8.96 -12.34 33.51
C GLU A 93 9.74 -12.88 32.29
N ARG A 94 9.05 -13.11 31.18
CA ARG A 94 9.65 -13.64 29.94
C ARG A 94 10.72 -12.74 29.36
N LEU A 95 10.51 -11.42 29.43
CA LEU A 95 11.39 -10.42 28.83
C LEU A 95 12.41 -9.83 29.81
N GLY A 96 12.35 -10.25 31.09
CA GLY A 96 13.30 -9.81 32.13
C GLY A 96 13.01 -8.44 32.72
N TYR A 97 11.82 -7.85 32.51
CA TYR A 97 11.41 -6.57 33.10
C TYR A 97 10.64 -6.72 34.42
N ASN A 98 11.09 -7.64 35.23
CA ASN A 98 10.50 -7.96 36.54
C ASN A 98 11.32 -7.43 37.72
N SER A 99 12.26 -6.52 37.50
CA SER A 99 13.06 -5.88 38.55
C SER A 99 13.24 -4.37 38.34
N ALA A 100 13.45 -3.63 39.44
CA ALA A 100 13.67 -2.18 39.43
C ALA A 100 14.91 -1.81 38.57
N LYS A 101 15.94 -2.66 38.57
CA LYS A 101 17.19 -2.42 37.84
C LYS A 101 16.96 -2.37 36.32
N GLU A 102 16.18 -3.28 35.78
CA GLU A 102 15.86 -3.34 34.34
C GLU A 102 15.03 -2.14 33.91
N TRP A 103 14.06 -1.71 34.72
CA TRP A 103 13.29 -0.49 34.48
C TRP A 103 14.14 0.77 34.56
N MET A 104 15.08 0.85 35.51
CA MET A 104 16.04 1.95 35.57
C MET A 104 16.87 2.04 34.29
N ASN A 105 17.42 0.92 33.81
CA ASN A 105 18.20 0.87 32.59
C ASN A 105 17.38 1.25 31.36
N LEU A 106 16.13 0.79 31.28
CA LEU A 106 15.21 1.12 30.20
C LEU A 106 14.91 2.63 30.15
N VAL A 107 14.55 3.23 31.28
CA VAL A 107 14.26 4.67 31.35
C VAL A 107 15.51 5.49 31.00
N ARG A 108 16.68 5.09 31.48
CA ARG A 108 17.98 5.72 31.12
C ARG A 108 18.22 5.68 29.62
N SER A 109 18.01 4.56 28.96
CA SER A 109 18.25 4.40 27.52
C SER A 109 17.32 5.30 26.69
N HIS A 110 16.11 5.56 27.19
CA HIS A 110 15.09 6.34 26.50
C HIS A 110 14.87 7.76 27.08
N ARG A 111 15.75 8.23 27.97
CA ARG A 111 15.61 9.57 28.56
C ARG A 111 15.53 10.69 27.52
N ASN A 112 16.32 10.60 26.45
CA ASN A 112 16.33 11.58 25.37
C ASN A 112 15.08 11.48 24.49
N ASP A 113 14.49 10.30 24.34
CA ASP A 113 13.21 10.12 23.65
C ASP A 113 12.07 10.75 24.46
N ILE A 114 12.05 10.56 25.78
CA ILE A 114 11.12 11.23 26.68
C ILE A 114 11.29 12.75 26.57
N ALA A 115 12.53 13.26 26.66
CA ALA A 115 12.80 14.69 26.57
C ALA A 115 12.29 15.29 25.25
N ARG A 116 12.58 14.63 24.12
CA ARG A 116 12.14 15.06 22.78
C ARG A 116 10.62 15.14 22.66
N GLU A 117 9.92 14.09 23.06
CA GLU A 117 8.46 14.04 22.94
C GLU A 117 7.76 14.99 23.92
N MET A 118 8.36 15.27 25.06
CA MET A 118 7.90 16.23 26.04
C MET A 118 8.37 17.66 25.78
N ARG A 119 9.13 17.88 24.69
CA ARG A 119 9.71 19.19 24.34
C ARG A 119 10.56 19.79 25.45
N ILE A 120 11.32 18.93 26.11
CA ILE A 120 12.29 19.31 27.19
C ILE A 120 13.69 19.26 26.56
N LYS A 121 14.52 20.26 26.84
CA LYS A 121 15.94 20.16 26.52
C LYS A 121 16.58 19.05 27.35
N PRO A 122 17.45 18.17 26.74
CA PRO A 122 18.01 17.04 27.48
C PRO A 122 18.70 17.39 28.79
N GLU A 123 19.33 18.56 28.90
CA GLU A 123 19.99 19.08 30.09
C GLU A 123 19.02 19.55 31.16
N HIS A 124 17.79 19.90 30.80
CA HIS A 124 16.74 20.33 31.71
C HIS A 124 15.90 19.20 32.25
N LEU A 125 16.01 17.99 31.62
CA LEU A 125 15.19 16.84 32.02
C LEU A 125 15.50 16.42 33.48
N ARG A 126 14.46 16.28 34.28
CA ARG A 126 14.49 15.59 35.57
C ARG A 126 13.52 14.46 35.56
N TRP A 127 13.99 13.31 36.03
CA TRP A 127 13.12 12.13 36.16
C TRP A 127 13.52 11.30 37.40
N TYR A 128 12.50 10.76 38.04
CA TYR A 128 12.62 9.83 39.15
C TYR A 128 11.59 8.73 38.97
N ALA A 129 11.94 7.48 39.28
CA ALA A 129 11.05 6.37 39.03
C ALA A 129 11.06 5.36 40.18
N ALA A 130 9.95 4.64 40.33
CA ALA A 130 9.83 3.49 41.20
C ALA A 130 9.11 2.34 40.52
N PHE A 131 9.64 1.13 40.68
CA PHE A 131 9.06 -0.08 40.14
C PHE A 131 8.21 -0.79 41.19
N HIS A 132 7.03 -1.22 40.81
CA HIS A 132 6.06 -1.89 41.66
C HIS A 132 5.81 -3.31 41.15
N GLN A 133 6.20 -4.28 41.96
CA GLN A 133 6.02 -5.70 41.75
C GLN A 133 4.60 -6.14 42.14
N LYS A 134 3.60 -5.87 41.28
CA LYS A 134 2.23 -6.33 41.51
C LYS A 134 1.98 -7.66 40.80
N GLU A 135 1.14 -8.53 41.40
CA GLU A 135 0.94 -9.90 40.89
C GLU A 135 0.46 -9.97 39.45
N GLU A 136 -0.54 -9.17 39.07
CA GLU A 136 -1.09 -9.20 37.73
C GLU A 136 -0.38 -8.28 36.74
N HIS A 137 -0.03 -7.07 37.21
CA HIS A 137 0.49 -6.01 36.38
C HIS A 137 1.67 -5.28 37.04
N PRO A 138 2.89 -5.81 36.90
CA PRO A 138 4.08 -5.07 37.30
C PRO A 138 4.16 -3.76 36.50
N HIS A 139 4.50 -2.66 37.20
CA HIS A 139 4.48 -1.34 36.57
C HIS A 139 5.53 -0.42 37.16
N CYS A 140 6.02 0.49 36.33
CA CYS A 140 6.97 1.52 36.71
C CYS A 140 6.32 2.90 36.64
N HIS A 141 6.34 3.63 37.72
CA HIS A 141 6.01 5.06 37.78
C HIS A 141 7.25 5.87 37.49
N VAL A 142 7.18 6.78 36.52
CA VAL A 142 8.27 7.69 36.17
C VAL A 142 7.75 9.11 36.32
N LEU A 143 8.21 9.83 37.32
CA LEU A 143 7.96 11.25 37.48
C LEU A 143 8.89 12.02 36.57
N VAL A 144 8.35 12.96 35.80
CA VAL A 144 9.12 13.69 34.77
C VAL A 144 8.73 15.17 34.79
N TRP A 145 9.72 16.04 34.83
CA TRP A 145 9.54 17.49 34.63
C TRP A 145 10.80 18.14 34.04
N SER A 146 10.71 19.39 33.66
CA SER A 146 11.85 20.19 33.20
C SER A 146 12.28 21.16 34.30
N THR A 147 13.58 21.46 34.45
CA THR A 147 14.06 22.57 35.27
C THR A 147 13.61 23.93 34.74
N ASP A 148 13.21 24.01 33.43
CA ASP A 148 12.55 25.17 32.86
C ASP A 148 11.02 24.99 32.97
N PRO A 149 10.30 25.88 33.72
CA PRO A 149 8.85 25.72 33.93
C PRO A 149 7.99 25.90 32.70
N TYR A 150 8.54 26.43 31.60
CA TYR A 150 7.85 26.62 30.31
C TYR A 150 7.96 25.44 29.37
N GLU A 151 8.76 24.46 29.74
CA GLU A 151 8.90 23.18 29.00
C GLU A 151 7.93 22.13 29.57
N ALA A 152 8.16 20.85 29.24
CA ALA A 152 7.38 19.70 29.72
C ALA A 152 5.92 19.68 29.20
N TYR A 153 5.75 19.88 27.91
CA TYR A 153 4.47 19.70 27.22
C TYR A 153 4.39 18.35 26.51
N LEU A 154 3.40 17.54 26.85
CA LEU A 154 3.15 16.24 26.24
C LEU A 154 1.72 16.17 25.71
N ASN A 155 1.58 15.88 24.42
CA ASN A 155 0.30 15.65 23.76
C ASN A 155 0.04 14.15 23.53
N THR A 156 -1.13 13.83 22.99
CA THR A 156 -1.52 12.44 22.71
C THR A 156 -0.56 11.73 21.74
N ASP A 157 -0.01 12.44 20.77
CA ASP A 157 0.92 11.87 19.81
C ASP A 157 2.29 11.59 20.44
N GLY A 158 2.78 12.49 21.29
CA GLY A 158 3.97 12.27 22.10
C GLY A 158 3.82 11.08 23.06
N ILE A 159 2.65 10.92 23.71
CA ILE A 159 2.36 9.73 24.53
C ILE A 159 2.44 8.45 23.70
N ARG A 160 1.87 8.46 22.48
CA ARG A 160 1.94 7.31 21.56
C ARG A 160 3.36 7.02 21.13
N ALA A 161 4.14 8.06 20.82
CA ALA A 161 5.54 7.94 20.42
C ALA A 161 6.40 7.33 21.53
N ILE A 162 6.32 7.85 22.75
CA ILE A 162 7.01 7.28 23.94
C ILE A 162 6.61 5.81 24.11
N LYS A 163 5.30 5.52 24.14
CA LYS A 163 4.79 4.16 24.29
C LYS A 163 5.35 3.22 23.25
N ARG A 164 5.34 3.63 21.97
CA ARG A 164 5.88 2.85 20.86
C ARG A 164 7.37 2.58 21.02
N THR A 165 8.16 3.59 21.36
CA THR A 165 9.61 3.48 21.54
C THR A 165 9.97 2.49 22.64
N PHE A 166 9.33 2.61 23.81
CA PHE A 166 9.52 1.68 24.91
C PHE A 166 9.06 0.25 24.58
N ALA A 167 7.90 0.11 23.93
CA ALA A 167 7.39 -1.21 23.54
C ALA A 167 8.34 -1.92 22.56
N LEU A 168 8.85 -1.21 21.56
CA LEU A 168 9.77 -1.81 20.58
C LEU A 168 11.11 -2.22 21.21
N ASP A 169 11.56 -1.59 22.28
CA ASP A 169 12.76 -2.01 23.01
C ASP A 169 12.45 -3.19 23.94
N ILE A 170 11.38 -3.12 24.73
CA ILE A 170 10.93 -4.19 25.62
C ILE A 170 10.68 -5.50 24.84
N PHE A 171 9.94 -5.40 23.72
CA PHE A 171 9.59 -6.52 22.85
C PHE A 171 10.56 -6.66 21.66
N ARG A 172 11.82 -6.30 21.85
CA ARG A 172 12.81 -6.25 20.78
C ARG A 172 12.98 -7.58 20.06
N GLN A 173 13.03 -8.69 20.80
CA GLN A 173 13.16 -10.01 20.20
C GLN A 173 11.89 -10.39 19.42
N ASP A 174 10.72 -10.18 20.02
CA ASP A 174 9.42 -10.43 19.38
C ASP A 174 9.27 -9.59 18.11
N SER A 175 9.61 -8.29 18.19
CA SER A 175 9.54 -7.39 17.03
C SER A 175 10.52 -7.79 15.92
N MET A 176 11.72 -8.27 16.26
CA MET A 176 12.69 -8.77 15.26
C MET A 176 12.19 -10.04 14.58
N GLU A 177 11.54 -10.92 15.30
CA GLU A 177 10.92 -12.14 14.75
C GLU A 177 9.75 -11.77 13.83
N ILE A 178 8.85 -10.89 14.27
CA ILE A 178 7.74 -10.37 13.46
C ILE A 178 8.27 -9.74 12.16
N TYR A 179 9.27 -8.87 12.22
CA TYR A 179 9.86 -8.24 11.04
C TYR A 179 10.54 -9.24 10.10
N ARG A 180 11.17 -10.27 10.64
CA ARG A 180 11.77 -11.34 9.82
C ARG A 180 10.69 -12.10 9.07
N ASN A 181 9.64 -12.52 9.75
CA ASN A 181 8.53 -13.26 9.16
C ASN A 181 7.76 -12.38 8.15
N GLN A 182 7.51 -11.13 8.47
CA GLN A 182 6.89 -10.17 7.55
C GLN A 182 7.73 -9.98 6.28
N THR A 183 9.05 -9.91 6.43
CA THR A 183 9.98 -9.79 5.30
C THR A 183 9.97 -11.03 4.42
N TYR A 184 9.98 -12.20 5.04
CA TYR A 184 9.90 -13.48 4.35
C TYR A 184 8.61 -13.57 3.51
N VAL A 185 7.45 -13.35 4.14
CA VAL A 185 6.15 -13.40 3.44
C VAL A 185 6.06 -12.33 2.35
N ARG A 186 6.61 -11.14 2.58
CA ARG A 186 6.67 -10.09 1.53
C ARG A 186 7.49 -10.53 0.32
N ASP A 187 8.60 -11.19 0.53
CA ASP A 187 9.50 -11.62 -0.55
C ASP A 187 8.91 -12.83 -1.29
N GLU A 188 8.29 -13.77 -0.57
CA GLU A 188 7.51 -14.88 -1.13
C GLU A 188 6.33 -14.37 -1.99
N LEU A 189 5.60 -13.36 -1.48
CA LEU A 189 4.50 -12.74 -2.22
C LEU A 189 5.00 -12.10 -3.53
N LYS A 190 6.15 -11.42 -3.54
CA LYS A 190 6.73 -10.84 -4.75
C LYS A 190 7.16 -11.89 -5.75
N GLU A 191 7.68 -13.01 -5.29
CA GLU A 191 8.06 -14.14 -6.13
C GLU A 191 6.82 -14.79 -6.72
N SER A 192 5.84 -15.15 -5.91
CA SER A 192 4.55 -15.72 -6.35
C SER A 192 3.80 -14.77 -7.31
N PHE A 193 3.89 -13.46 -7.10
CA PHE A 193 3.33 -12.49 -8.04
C PHE A 193 4.05 -12.52 -9.39
N ARG A 194 5.38 -12.66 -9.39
CA ARG A 194 6.16 -12.79 -10.62
C ARG A 194 5.76 -14.03 -11.39
N ASP A 195 5.74 -15.17 -10.70
CA ASP A 195 5.39 -16.46 -11.30
C ASP A 195 3.99 -16.42 -11.91
N ARG A 196 3.04 -15.85 -11.16
CA ARG A 196 1.66 -15.71 -11.67
C ARG A 196 1.58 -14.78 -12.88
N MET A 197 2.35 -13.70 -12.89
CA MET A 197 2.42 -12.80 -14.06
C MET A 197 3.06 -13.52 -15.27
N GLU A 198 4.10 -14.33 -15.06
CA GLU A 198 4.72 -15.16 -16.11
C GLU A 198 3.73 -16.19 -16.66
N GLU A 199 3.01 -16.91 -15.79
CA GLU A 199 1.94 -17.83 -16.19
C GLU A 199 0.88 -17.14 -17.06
N ILE A 200 0.44 -15.94 -16.68
CA ILE A 200 -0.53 -15.17 -17.44
C ILE A 200 0.03 -14.84 -18.84
N LEU A 201 1.27 -14.35 -18.92
CA LEU A 201 1.89 -14.01 -20.19
C LEU A 201 2.09 -15.23 -21.10
N GLU A 202 2.47 -16.37 -20.54
CA GLU A 202 2.59 -17.62 -21.29
C GLU A 202 1.22 -18.17 -21.72
N SER A 203 0.22 -18.08 -20.85
CA SER A 203 -1.17 -18.47 -21.16
C SER A 203 -1.71 -17.66 -22.35
N ILE A 204 -1.49 -16.36 -22.38
CA ILE A 204 -1.92 -15.49 -23.49
C ILE A 204 -1.25 -15.89 -24.81
N LYS A 205 0.02 -16.32 -24.79
CA LYS A 205 0.70 -16.82 -25.99
C LYS A 205 0.15 -18.16 -26.47
N ALA A 206 -0.13 -19.06 -25.54
CA ALA A 206 -0.58 -20.41 -25.83
C ALA A 206 -2.06 -20.48 -26.24
N GLU A 207 -2.90 -19.73 -25.55
CA GLU A 207 -4.34 -19.70 -25.73
C GLU A 207 -4.87 -18.26 -25.60
N PRO A 208 -4.80 -17.46 -26.68
CA PRO A 208 -5.36 -16.11 -26.69
C PRO A 208 -6.84 -16.11 -26.32
N PHE A 209 -7.26 -15.11 -25.55
CA PHE A 209 -8.63 -14.91 -25.02
C PHE A 209 -9.05 -15.77 -23.83
N ALA A 210 -8.12 -16.47 -23.19
CA ALA A 210 -8.40 -17.19 -21.94
C ALA A 210 -8.81 -16.23 -20.80
N ASP A 211 -8.17 -15.06 -20.69
CA ASP A 211 -8.57 -13.95 -19.81
C ASP A 211 -8.61 -12.63 -20.59
N PRO A 212 -9.72 -12.35 -21.30
CA PRO A 212 -9.83 -11.18 -22.17
C PRO A 212 -9.61 -9.83 -21.47
N GLU A 213 -10.01 -9.72 -20.22
CA GLU A 213 -9.84 -8.48 -19.44
C GLU A 213 -8.37 -8.23 -19.09
N MET A 214 -7.64 -9.26 -18.66
CA MET A 214 -6.22 -9.16 -18.38
C MET A 214 -5.41 -8.86 -19.65
N GLU A 215 -5.77 -9.53 -20.72
CA GLU A 215 -5.13 -9.33 -22.03
C GLU A 215 -5.32 -7.90 -22.52
N LEU A 216 -6.52 -7.35 -22.40
CA LEU A 216 -6.81 -5.96 -22.75
C LEU A 216 -5.96 -4.97 -21.92
N LEU A 217 -5.90 -5.17 -20.61
CA LEU A 217 -5.09 -4.33 -19.73
C LEU A 217 -3.59 -4.38 -20.08
N LEU A 218 -3.07 -5.57 -20.39
CA LEU A 218 -1.66 -5.75 -20.77
C LEU A 218 -1.35 -5.08 -22.11
N MET A 219 -2.26 -5.20 -23.07
CA MET A 219 -2.11 -4.54 -24.37
C MET A 219 -2.19 -3.03 -24.27
N GLU A 220 -3.15 -2.50 -23.51
CA GLU A 220 -3.25 -1.07 -23.24
C GLU A 220 -1.98 -0.54 -22.56
N LEU A 221 -1.51 -1.25 -21.53
CA LEU A 221 -0.27 -0.89 -20.85
C LEU A 221 0.90 -0.83 -21.81
N ARG A 222 1.06 -1.86 -22.64
CA ARG A 222 2.14 -1.95 -23.62
C ARG A 222 2.09 -0.79 -24.62
N GLN A 223 0.93 -0.47 -25.17
CA GLN A 223 0.73 0.64 -26.10
C GLN A 223 1.12 1.98 -25.46
N LYS A 224 0.68 2.21 -24.21
CA LYS A 224 1.05 3.42 -23.46
C LYS A 224 2.56 3.47 -23.16
N LEU A 225 3.20 2.32 -22.86
CA LEU A 225 4.63 2.23 -22.62
C LEU A 225 5.46 2.40 -23.90
N ALA A 226 4.97 1.99 -25.06
CA ALA A 226 5.61 2.23 -26.35
C ALA A 226 5.67 3.72 -26.69
N ARG A 227 4.61 4.47 -26.41
CA ARG A 227 4.54 5.92 -26.62
C ARG A 227 5.28 6.74 -25.56
N HIS A 228 5.66 6.12 -24.43
CA HIS A 228 6.32 6.82 -23.32
C HIS A 228 7.80 7.06 -23.61
N LYS A 229 8.18 8.34 -23.80
CA LYS A 229 9.58 8.73 -24.11
C LYS A 229 10.52 8.78 -22.91
N GLY A 230 10.05 8.51 -21.69
CA GLY A 230 10.80 8.59 -20.44
C GLY A 230 11.27 7.22 -19.92
N LYS A 231 11.74 7.22 -18.65
CA LYS A 231 12.07 5.96 -17.96
C LYS A 231 10.82 5.13 -17.72
N LYS A 232 10.80 3.89 -18.22
CA LYS A 232 9.70 2.93 -18.02
C LYS A 232 9.73 2.35 -16.61
N VAL A 233 9.46 3.19 -15.62
CA VAL A 233 9.38 2.89 -14.19
C VAL A 233 8.10 3.52 -13.66
N TYR A 234 7.29 2.82 -12.90
CA TYR A 234 5.97 3.24 -12.42
C TYR A 234 5.91 4.70 -11.94
N GLY A 235 6.92 5.16 -11.18
CA GLY A 235 6.97 6.51 -10.65
C GLY A 235 6.95 7.62 -11.70
N TYR A 236 7.47 7.36 -12.90
CA TYR A 236 7.61 8.32 -14.01
C TYR A 236 6.49 8.23 -15.05
N LEU A 237 5.57 7.27 -14.91
CA LEU A 237 4.45 7.09 -15.84
C LEU A 237 3.35 8.15 -15.62
N SER A 238 2.55 8.40 -16.66
CA SER A 238 1.37 9.25 -16.56
C SER A 238 0.32 8.67 -15.61
N LYS A 239 -0.62 9.46 -15.15
CA LYS A 239 -1.69 9.02 -14.25
C LYS A 239 -2.53 7.90 -14.88
N GLU A 240 -2.83 8.04 -16.16
CA GLU A 240 -3.61 7.06 -16.93
C GLU A 240 -2.86 5.73 -17.06
N THR A 241 -1.55 5.78 -17.34
CA THR A 241 -0.72 4.57 -17.41
C THR A 241 -0.59 3.88 -16.04
N LYS A 242 -0.45 4.67 -14.97
CA LYS A 242 -0.45 4.13 -13.59
C LYS A 242 -1.74 3.41 -13.26
N ALA A 243 -2.89 3.97 -13.64
CA ALA A 243 -4.19 3.35 -13.41
C ALA A 243 -4.30 1.96 -14.08
N VAL A 244 -3.74 1.79 -15.27
CA VAL A 244 -3.69 0.47 -15.94
C VAL A 244 -2.79 -0.50 -15.19
N VAL A 245 -1.60 -0.06 -14.76
CA VAL A 245 -0.70 -0.89 -13.94
C VAL A 245 -1.38 -1.32 -12.64
N ASP A 246 -2.05 -0.38 -11.95
CA ASP A 246 -2.73 -0.64 -10.69
C ASP A 246 -3.91 -1.61 -10.90
N ALA A 247 -4.64 -1.53 -12.01
CA ALA A 247 -5.70 -2.46 -12.37
C ALA A 247 -5.15 -3.89 -12.60
N ILE A 248 -4.00 -4.03 -13.27
CA ILE A 248 -3.32 -5.32 -13.44
C ILE A 248 -2.89 -5.89 -12.09
N VAL A 249 -2.23 -5.09 -11.25
CA VAL A 249 -1.82 -5.51 -9.89
C VAL A 249 -3.02 -5.96 -9.08
N LYS A 250 -4.11 -5.20 -9.07
CA LYS A 250 -5.35 -5.53 -8.38
C LYS A 250 -5.92 -6.87 -8.82
N LYS A 251 -5.97 -7.11 -10.13
CA LYS A 251 -6.51 -8.36 -10.69
C LYS A 251 -5.65 -9.57 -10.31
N ILE A 252 -4.32 -9.45 -10.36
CA ILE A 252 -3.40 -10.51 -9.96
C ILE A 252 -3.44 -10.73 -8.45
N ALA A 253 -3.48 -9.65 -7.65
CA ALA A 253 -3.58 -9.73 -6.19
C ALA A 253 -4.87 -10.40 -5.68
N ALA A 254 -5.93 -10.43 -6.49
CA ALA A 254 -7.16 -11.15 -6.19
C ALA A 254 -7.04 -12.67 -6.37
N TYR A 255 -5.95 -13.19 -6.93
CA TYR A 255 -5.69 -14.63 -7.01
C TYR A 255 -5.54 -15.19 -5.59
N PRO A 256 -6.31 -16.25 -5.20
CA PRO A 256 -6.41 -16.68 -3.81
C PRO A 256 -5.08 -16.89 -3.09
N PRO A 257 -4.08 -17.59 -3.63
CA PRO A 257 -2.78 -17.75 -2.97
C PRO A 257 -2.06 -16.43 -2.68
N LEU A 258 -2.17 -15.43 -3.59
CA LEU A 258 -1.57 -14.12 -3.39
C LEU A 258 -2.34 -13.27 -2.38
N ALA A 259 -3.67 -13.38 -2.38
CA ALA A 259 -4.51 -12.72 -1.39
C ALA A 259 -4.21 -13.24 0.03
N GLU A 260 -4.03 -14.56 0.20
CA GLU A 260 -3.65 -15.19 1.47
C GLU A 260 -2.28 -14.71 1.96
N LEU A 261 -1.27 -14.66 1.09
CA LEU A 261 0.06 -14.13 1.43
C LEU A 261 -0.01 -12.65 1.81
N TYR A 262 -0.85 -11.87 1.13
CA TYR A 262 -1.03 -10.46 1.47
C TYR A 262 -1.73 -10.28 2.82
N ASP A 263 -2.70 -11.14 3.13
CA ASP A 263 -3.37 -11.16 4.43
C ASP A 263 -2.40 -11.52 5.54
N GLN A 264 -1.56 -12.52 5.32
CA GLN A 264 -0.53 -12.93 6.28
C GLN A 264 0.51 -11.83 6.50
N TRP A 265 0.97 -11.14 5.45
CA TRP A 265 1.86 -9.99 5.57
C TRP A 265 1.24 -8.86 6.39
N TYR A 266 -0.04 -8.56 6.15
CA TYR A 266 -0.78 -7.54 6.90
C TYR A 266 -0.97 -7.95 8.36
N GLU A 267 -1.19 -9.22 8.65
CA GLU A 267 -1.31 -9.72 10.02
C GLU A 267 -0.01 -9.51 10.82
N TYR A 268 1.16 -9.76 10.23
CA TYR A 268 2.43 -9.40 10.85
C TYR A 268 2.58 -7.89 11.09
N GLN A 269 2.03 -7.08 10.21
CA GLN A 269 1.98 -5.63 10.46
C GLN A 269 1.09 -5.32 11.68
N CYS A 270 -0.05 -5.96 11.79
CA CYS A 270 -0.92 -5.85 12.97
C CYS A 270 -0.22 -6.32 14.24
N ASP A 271 0.55 -7.41 14.20
CA ASP A 271 1.31 -7.91 15.35
C ASP A 271 2.31 -6.87 15.87
N THR A 272 3.00 -6.18 14.99
CA THR A 272 3.86 -5.06 15.40
C THR A 272 3.08 -3.97 16.14
N PHE A 273 1.87 -3.64 15.68
CA PHE A 273 1.01 -2.66 16.34
C PHE A 273 0.48 -3.17 17.69
N ARG A 274 0.16 -4.46 17.80
CA ARG A 274 -0.30 -5.09 19.06
C ARG A 274 0.70 -4.96 20.21
N LEU A 275 1.98 -4.79 19.92
CA LEU A 275 2.97 -4.55 20.96
C LEU A 275 2.69 -3.28 21.78
N TYR A 276 2.11 -2.25 21.16
CA TYR A 276 1.92 -0.95 21.81
C TYR A 276 0.53 -0.32 21.64
N THR A 277 -0.36 -0.86 20.82
CA THR A 277 -1.70 -0.29 20.60
C THR A 277 -2.74 -1.36 20.29
N ASP A 278 -4.00 -1.08 20.65
CA ASP A 278 -5.15 -1.91 20.25
C ASP A 278 -5.77 -1.42 18.93
N LYS A 279 -5.27 -0.31 18.36
CA LYS A 279 -5.74 0.22 17.08
C LYS A 279 -4.87 -0.32 15.96
N MET A 280 -5.46 -1.20 15.15
CA MET A 280 -4.76 -1.76 14.00
C MET A 280 -4.70 -0.73 12.85
N PRO A 281 -3.64 -0.78 12.02
CA PRO A 281 -3.55 0.04 10.82
C PRO A 281 -4.64 -0.36 9.83
N GLU A 282 -5.06 0.57 8.98
CA GLU A 282 -5.94 0.25 7.87
C GLU A 282 -5.25 -0.66 6.87
N LYS A 283 -5.97 -1.68 6.38
CA LYS A 283 -5.46 -2.56 5.33
C LYS A 283 -5.56 -1.85 3.98
N ILE A 284 -4.43 -1.35 3.50
CA ILE A 284 -4.33 -0.68 2.21
C ILE A 284 -4.30 -1.75 1.10
N PRO A 285 -5.05 -1.62 -0.01
CA PRO A 285 -4.94 -2.52 -1.15
C PRO A 285 -3.50 -2.61 -1.70
N MET A 286 -3.10 -3.79 -2.24
CA MET A 286 -1.71 -4.03 -2.68
C MET A 286 -1.26 -3.03 -3.75
N GLU A 287 -2.13 -2.67 -4.68
CA GLU A 287 -1.88 -1.71 -5.75
C GLU A 287 -1.59 -0.30 -5.25
N GLU A 288 -2.07 0.07 -4.07
CA GLU A 288 -1.84 1.38 -3.44
C GLU A 288 -0.71 1.35 -2.40
N ASN A 289 -0.38 0.16 -1.90
CA ASN A 289 0.58 0.00 -0.82
C ASN A 289 2.02 0.31 -1.29
N LYS A 290 2.69 1.21 -0.56
CA LYS A 290 4.06 1.67 -0.86
C LYS A 290 5.10 0.55 -0.74
N GLU A 291 4.89 -0.41 0.15
CA GLU A 291 5.79 -1.56 0.35
C GLU A 291 5.84 -2.46 -0.89
N PHE A 292 4.80 -2.47 -1.70
CA PHE A 292 4.68 -3.25 -2.93
C PHE A 292 4.92 -2.44 -4.22
N LYS A 293 5.61 -1.30 -4.12
CA LYS A 293 6.03 -0.51 -5.29
C LYS A 293 6.86 -1.33 -6.29
N SER A 294 7.63 -2.30 -5.82
CA SER A 294 8.42 -3.20 -6.67
C SER A 294 7.55 -4.07 -7.56
N VAL A 295 6.38 -4.50 -7.10
CA VAL A 295 5.39 -5.29 -7.87
C VAL A 295 4.88 -4.47 -9.06
N ARG A 296 4.53 -3.20 -8.85
CA ARG A 296 4.12 -2.29 -9.93
C ARG A 296 5.22 -2.09 -10.98
N ASN A 297 6.46 -1.96 -10.55
CA ASN A 297 7.60 -1.89 -11.47
C ASN A 297 7.83 -3.20 -12.23
N MET A 298 7.57 -4.34 -11.59
CA MET A 298 7.65 -5.66 -12.23
C MET A 298 6.64 -5.78 -13.36
N VAL A 299 5.39 -5.40 -13.14
CA VAL A 299 4.35 -5.34 -14.18
C VAL A 299 4.80 -4.49 -15.37
N VAL A 300 5.32 -3.27 -15.11
CA VAL A 300 5.84 -2.39 -16.16
C VAL A 300 6.98 -3.04 -16.95
N LYS A 301 7.93 -3.68 -16.26
CA LYS A 301 9.08 -4.34 -16.90
C LYS A 301 8.63 -5.52 -17.76
N MET A 302 7.77 -6.39 -17.24
CA MET A 302 7.32 -7.60 -17.92
C MET A 302 6.42 -7.26 -19.11
N ALA A 303 5.50 -6.31 -18.94
CA ALA A 303 4.67 -5.83 -20.07
C ALA A 303 5.51 -5.17 -21.16
N SER A 304 6.59 -4.48 -20.82
CA SER A 304 7.50 -3.88 -21.83
C SER A 304 8.28 -4.91 -22.64
N GLY A 305 8.55 -6.09 -22.08
CA GLY A 305 9.29 -7.18 -22.75
C GLY A 305 8.38 -8.22 -23.45
N PHE A 306 7.07 -8.08 -23.29
CA PHE A 306 6.14 -9.05 -23.82
C PHE A 306 5.93 -8.87 -25.34
N THR A 307 6.16 -9.91 -26.15
CA THR A 307 5.95 -9.93 -27.60
C THR A 307 4.92 -11.00 -27.97
N LEU A 308 3.99 -10.65 -28.83
CA LEU A 308 3.01 -11.55 -29.44
C LEU A 308 3.49 -11.99 -30.81
N ALA A 309 2.88 -13.08 -31.35
CA ALA A 309 3.25 -13.69 -32.58
C ALA A 309 3.17 -12.73 -33.81
N GLU A 310 3.88 -13.10 -34.89
CA GLU A 310 4.00 -12.28 -36.08
C GLU A 310 2.69 -12.16 -36.89
N PRO A 311 2.49 -11.04 -37.62
CA PRO A 311 1.29 -10.78 -38.38
C PRO A 311 1.18 -11.54 -39.67
N LEU A 312 -0.06 -11.73 -40.18
CA LEU A 312 -0.40 -12.40 -41.43
C LEU A 312 0.02 -11.58 -42.68
N ASN A 313 0.26 -12.23 -43.81
CA ASN A 313 0.63 -11.59 -45.08
C ASN A 313 -0.52 -10.71 -45.62
N GLY A 314 -0.19 -9.59 -46.30
CA GLY A 314 -1.18 -8.67 -46.88
C GLY A 314 -1.61 -7.51 -46.01
N TRP A 315 -0.94 -7.34 -44.89
CA TRP A 315 -1.34 -6.43 -43.81
C TRP A 315 -1.22 -4.93 -44.17
N GLU A 316 -0.18 -4.48 -44.85
CA GLU A 316 0.02 -3.04 -45.14
C GLU A 316 -1.07 -2.47 -46.04
N GLU A 317 -1.50 -3.20 -47.03
CA GLU A 317 -2.60 -2.79 -47.93
C GLU A 317 -3.96 -2.82 -47.21
N SER A 318 -4.19 -3.82 -46.36
CA SER A 318 -5.41 -3.89 -45.58
C SER A 318 -5.50 -2.77 -44.55
N GLN A 319 -4.38 -2.36 -43.96
CA GLN A 319 -4.33 -1.31 -42.94
C GLN A 319 -4.59 0.07 -43.53
N GLN A 320 -4.15 0.37 -44.73
CA GLN A 320 -4.49 1.64 -45.40
C GLN A 320 -6.01 1.77 -45.60
N SER A 321 -6.64 0.72 -46.14
CA SER A 321 -8.08 0.70 -46.33
C SER A 321 -8.85 0.71 -45.00
N TYR A 322 -8.34 -0.02 -43.99
CA TYR A 322 -8.93 -0.03 -42.66
C TYR A 322 -8.83 1.35 -41.97
N GLY A 323 -7.68 2.00 -42.03
CA GLY A 323 -7.47 3.34 -41.48
C GLY A 323 -8.43 4.37 -42.09
N ALA A 324 -8.52 4.41 -43.42
CA ALA A 324 -9.47 5.27 -44.10
C ALA A 324 -10.93 4.95 -43.71
N GLY A 325 -11.28 3.66 -43.70
CA GLY A 325 -12.62 3.23 -43.28
C GLY A 325 -13.00 3.65 -41.88
N LYS A 326 -12.07 3.53 -40.93
CA LYS A 326 -12.23 3.94 -39.55
C LYS A 326 -12.45 5.45 -39.45
N GLU A 327 -11.64 6.27 -40.11
CA GLU A 327 -11.79 7.72 -40.12
C GLU A 327 -13.17 8.15 -40.66
N TYR A 328 -13.63 7.53 -41.74
CA TYR A 328 -14.96 7.80 -42.29
C TYR A 328 -16.09 7.45 -41.32
N VAL A 329 -16.00 6.30 -40.63
CA VAL A 329 -16.98 5.89 -39.60
C VAL A 329 -16.97 6.87 -38.44
N GLU A 330 -15.81 7.24 -37.93
CA GLU A 330 -15.64 8.20 -36.82
C GLU A 330 -16.18 9.59 -37.15
N CYS A 331 -16.12 9.97 -38.42
CA CYS A 331 -16.69 11.22 -38.95
C CYS A 331 -18.16 11.12 -39.32
N GLY A 332 -18.84 9.99 -39.03
CA GLY A 332 -20.26 9.80 -39.34
C GLY A 332 -20.58 9.46 -40.79
N ARG A 333 -19.58 9.24 -41.66
CA ARG A 333 -19.76 8.85 -43.08
C ARG A 333 -19.79 7.34 -43.20
N MET A 334 -20.82 6.71 -42.63
CA MET A 334 -20.94 5.27 -42.50
C MET A 334 -20.79 4.49 -43.83
N THR A 335 -21.47 4.95 -44.91
CA THR A 335 -21.42 4.26 -46.18
C THR A 335 -20.00 4.20 -46.77
N SER A 336 -19.30 5.32 -46.78
CA SER A 336 -17.90 5.35 -47.24
C SER A 336 -16.98 4.51 -46.37
N GLY A 337 -17.19 4.60 -45.03
CA GLY A 337 -16.44 3.78 -44.08
C GLY A 337 -16.62 2.30 -44.29
N LEU A 338 -17.85 1.84 -44.46
CA LEU A 338 -18.16 0.42 -44.74
C LEU A 338 -17.50 -0.11 -46.02
N LEU A 339 -17.43 0.70 -47.08
CA LEU A 339 -16.74 0.29 -48.32
C LEU A 339 -15.25 0.04 -48.09
N HIS A 340 -14.57 0.98 -47.47
CA HIS A 340 -13.14 0.82 -47.17
C HIS A 340 -12.86 -0.34 -46.20
N LEU A 341 -13.74 -0.52 -45.22
CA LEU A 341 -13.62 -1.64 -44.26
C LEU A 341 -13.88 -2.99 -44.93
N ALA A 342 -14.80 -3.05 -45.92
CA ALA A 342 -15.03 -4.25 -46.73
C ALA A 342 -13.81 -4.59 -47.60
N ASP A 343 -13.18 -3.60 -48.22
CA ASP A 343 -11.93 -3.78 -48.97
C ASP A 343 -10.81 -4.32 -48.06
N ALA A 344 -10.65 -3.76 -46.87
CA ALA A 344 -9.70 -4.23 -45.87
C ALA A 344 -10.00 -5.68 -45.42
N ALA A 345 -11.28 -6.02 -45.22
CA ALA A 345 -11.74 -7.33 -44.80
C ALA A 345 -11.43 -8.43 -45.83
N VAL A 346 -11.43 -8.11 -47.12
CA VAL A 346 -11.03 -9.05 -48.18
C VAL A 346 -9.58 -9.47 -48.01
N LEU A 347 -8.71 -8.55 -47.62
CA LEU A 347 -7.28 -8.79 -47.49
C LEU A 347 -6.94 -9.44 -46.15
N ASP A 348 -7.61 -9.07 -45.07
CA ASP A 348 -7.26 -9.45 -43.72
C ASP A 348 -8.48 -9.90 -42.89
N PRO A 349 -8.51 -11.13 -42.41
CA PRO A 349 -9.61 -11.64 -41.57
C PRO A 349 -9.77 -10.91 -40.25
N TRP A 350 -8.75 -10.22 -39.73
CA TRP A 350 -8.88 -9.36 -38.59
C TRP A 350 -9.75 -8.12 -38.91
N CYS A 351 -9.52 -7.48 -40.06
CA CYS A 351 -10.34 -6.36 -40.51
C CYS A 351 -11.80 -6.78 -40.69
N GLU A 352 -12.02 -8.01 -41.10
CA GLU A 352 -13.35 -8.59 -41.22
C GLU A 352 -14.05 -8.77 -39.89
N VAL A 353 -13.32 -9.16 -38.83
CA VAL A 353 -13.85 -9.17 -37.47
C VAL A 353 -14.20 -7.75 -37.00
N GLN A 354 -13.39 -6.72 -37.28
CA GLN A 354 -13.70 -5.34 -36.93
C GLN A 354 -14.97 -4.84 -37.62
N LEU A 355 -15.15 -5.22 -38.90
CA LEU A 355 -16.37 -4.94 -39.64
C LEU A 355 -17.58 -5.68 -39.06
N ALA A 356 -17.43 -6.93 -38.65
CA ALA A 356 -18.47 -7.68 -37.94
C ALA A 356 -18.92 -7.02 -36.65
N LEU A 357 -17.97 -6.52 -35.85
CA LEU A 357 -18.28 -5.81 -34.60
C LEU A 357 -18.98 -4.48 -34.83
N LEU A 358 -18.63 -3.76 -35.90
CA LEU A 358 -19.34 -2.56 -36.30
C LEU A 358 -20.82 -2.88 -36.62
N TYR A 359 -21.09 -3.94 -37.37
CA TYR A 359 -22.46 -4.42 -37.63
C TYR A 359 -23.20 -4.75 -36.34
N GLN A 360 -22.56 -5.46 -35.39
CA GLN A 360 -23.21 -5.85 -34.15
C GLN A 360 -23.53 -4.66 -33.23
N TYR A 361 -22.58 -3.77 -33.00
CA TYR A 361 -22.66 -2.78 -31.92
C TYR A 361 -23.07 -1.36 -32.36
N GLN A 362 -22.85 -1.00 -33.61
CA GLN A 362 -23.24 0.31 -34.14
C GLN A 362 -24.44 0.26 -35.09
N LEU A 363 -24.50 -0.77 -35.92
CA LEU A 363 -25.58 -0.94 -36.90
C LEU A 363 -26.70 -1.84 -36.41
N HIS A 364 -26.49 -2.54 -35.27
CA HIS A 364 -27.44 -3.51 -34.69
C HIS A 364 -27.90 -4.63 -35.63
N ASP A 365 -27.02 -4.98 -36.59
CA ASP A 365 -27.24 -6.04 -37.57
C ASP A 365 -26.47 -7.29 -37.17
N THR A 366 -27.11 -8.13 -36.37
CA THR A 366 -26.52 -9.40 -35.89
C THR A 366 -26.32 -10.42 -36.98
N GLU A 367 -27.09 -10.39 -38.07
CA GLU A 367 -26.97 -11.36 -39.17
C GLU A 367 -25.70 -11.07 -39.98
N SER A 368 -25.48 -9.83 -40.40
CA SER A 368 -24.26 -9.42 -41.09
C SER A 368 -23.02 -9.67 -40.20
N CYS A 369 -23.12 -9.40 -38.91
CA CYS A 369 -22.05 -9.70 -37.96
C CYS A 369 -21.68 -11.19 -38.00
N ARG A 370 -22.65 -12.09 -37.87
CA ARG A 370 -22.41 -13.53 -37.90
C ARG A 370 -21.80 -13.99 -39.23
N ASN A 371 -22.24 -13.43 -40.35
CA ASN A 371 -21.71 -13.78 -41.66
C ASN A 371 -20.23 -13.41 -41.78
N HIS A 372 -19.83 -12.23 -41.39
CA HIS A 372 -18.44 -11.80 -41.40
C HIS A 372 -17.59 -12.62 -40.44
N LEU A 373 -18.08 -12.95 -39.24
CA LEU A 373 -17.34 -13.78 -38.29
C LEU A 373 -17.15 -15.22 -38.82
N ARG A 374 -18.16 -15.83 -39.47
CA ARG A 374 -18.01 -17.16 -40.10
C ARG A 374 -16.96 -17.11 -41.19
N HIS A 375 -17.01 -16.10 -42.03
CA HIS A 375 -16.06 -15.96 -43.14
C HIS A 375 -14.61 -15.74 -42.60
N ALA A 376 -14.41 -14.94 -41.57
CA ALA A 376 -13.11 -14.79 -40.93
C ALA A 376 -12.62 -16.11 -40.29
N ALA A 377 -13.53 -16.87 -39.68
CA ALA A 377 -13.23 -18.19 -39.11
C ALA A 377 -12.85 -19.23 -40.19
N GLU A 378 -13.57 -19.28 -41.30
CA GLU A 378 -13.28 -20.14 -42.45
C GLU A 378 -11.89 -19.83 -43.09
N ARG A 379 -11.43 -18.59 -42.97
CA ARG A 379 -10.08 -18.16 -43.35
C ARG A 379 -9.00 -18.49 -42.27
N GLY A 380 -9.37 -19.23 -41.23
CA GLY A 380 -8.46 -19.70 -40.19
C GLY A 380 -8.20 -18.71 -39.06
N TYR A 381 -8.99 -17.64 -38.97
CA TYR A 381 -8.84 -16.67 -37.86
C TYR A 381 -9.60 -17.15 -36.62
N LYS A 382 -8.92 -17.90 -35.76
CA LYS A 382 -9.47 -18.54 -34.54
C LYS A 382 -10.27 -17.59 -33.61
N PRO A 383 -9.87 -16.34 -33.42
CA PRO A 383 -10.66 -15.43 -32.58
C PRO A 383 -12.10 -15.23 -33.06
N ALA A 384 -12.35 -15.31 -34.37
CA ALA A 384 -13.68 -15.15 -34.91
C ALA A 384 -14.64 -16.29 -34.50
N GLU A 385 -14.15 -17.51 -34.33
CA GLU A 385 -14.94 -18.63 -33.82
C GLU A 385 -15.44 -18.40 -32.41
N GLU A 386 -14.55 -17.94 -31.50
CA GLU A 386 -14.91 -17.68 -30.15
C GLU A 386 -15.87 -16.45 -29.99
N ILE A 387 -15.65 -15.41 -30.80
CA ILE A 387 -16.56 -14.25 -30.83
C ILE A 387 -17.95 -14.72 -31.32
N LEU A 388 -18.02 -15.52 -32.36
CA LEU A 388 -19.27 -16.06 -32.88
C LEU A 388 -20.00 -16.90 -31.83
N ARG A 389 -19.26 -17.82 -31.17
CA ARG A 389 -19.81 -18.65 -30.09
C ARG A 389 -20.44 -17.84 -28.97
N ARG A 390 -19.81 -16.73 -28.59
CA ARG A 390 -20.33 -15.83 -27.52
C ARG A 390 -21.56 -15.05 -27.95
N ILE A 391 -21.58 -14.55 -29.18
CA ILE A 391 -22.75 -13.86 -29.74
C ILE A 391 -23.93 -14.83 -29.85
N ASP A 392 -23.71 -16.05 -30.26
CA ASP A 392 -24.75 -17.10 -30.36
C ASP A 392 -25.28 -17.50 -28.95
N ALA A 393 -24.41 -17.44 -27.93
CA ALA A 393 -24.77 -17.65 -26.53
C ALA A 393 -25.43 -16.40 -25.86
N GLY A 394 -25.67 -15.32 -26.58
CA GLY A 394 -26.19 -14.06 -26.04
C GLY A 394 -25.23 -13.33 -25.09
N GLN A 395 -23.95 -13.64 -25.17
CA GLN A 395 -22.89 -13.02 -24.38
C GLN A 395 -22.26 -11.86 -25.14
N SER A 396 -21.75 -10.87 -24.39
CA SER A 396 -21.00 -9.77 -25.01
C SER A 396 -19.66 -10.26 -25.55
N ALA A 397 -19.42 -10.02 -26.82
CA ALA A 397 -18.14 -10.25 -27.49
C ALA A 397 -17.32 -8.97 -27.66
N TYR A 398 -17.79 -7.86 -27.11
CA TYR A 398 -17.19 -6.53 -27.28
C TYR A 398 -15.71 -6.48 -26.83
N ILE A 399 -15.42 -7.04 -25.67
CA ILE A 399 -14.04 -7.09 -25.13
C ILE A 399 -13.15 -7.92 -26.02
N LEU A 400 -13.61 -9.10 -26.48
CA LEU A 400 -12.86 -9.98 -27.35
C LEU A 400 -12.55 -9.36 -28.71
N GLY A 401 -13.49 -8.62 -29.27
CA GLY A 401 -13.29 -7.94 -30.53
C GLY A 401 -12.24 -6.84 -30.45
N ASN A 402 -12.28 -6.06 -29.39
CA ASN A 402 -11.28 -5.04 -29.14
C ASN A 402 -9.91 -5.64 -28.80
N LEU A 403 -9.89 -6.78 -28.11
CA LEU A 403 -8.66 -7.50 -27.81
C LEU A 403 -8.03 -8.07 -29.08
N SER A 404 -8.82 -8.66 -30.00
CA SER A 404 -8.31 -9.14 -31.27
C SER A 404 -7.63 -8.02 -32.06
N SER A 405 -8.18 -6.81 -31.98
CA SER A 405 -7.58 -5.60 -32.55
C SER A 405 -6.21 -5.28 -31.91
N LEU A 406 -6.14 -5.28 -30.58
CA LEU A 406 -4.91 -4.96 -29.85
C LEU A 406 -3.82 -6.01 -30.04
N VAL A 407 -4.18 -7.30 -30.03
CA VAL A 407 -3.25 -8.43 -30.25
C VAL A 407 -2.65 -8.34 -31.64
N TYR A 408 -3.47 -8.07 -32.65
CA TYR A 408 -3.03 -7.94 -34.01
C TYR A 408 -2.07 -6.77 -34.26
N HIS A 409 -2.38 -5.61 -33.68
CA HIS A 409 -1.52 -4.43 -33.76
C HIS A 409 -0.27 -4.52 -32.87
N ALA A 410 -0.34 -5.18 -31.72
CA ALA A 410 0.81 -5.31 -30.84
C ALA A 410 1.96 -6.12 -31.43
N GLY A 411 1.68 -7.06 -32.35
CA GLY A 411 2.73 -7.80 -33.08
C GLY A 411 3.60 -6.88 -33.97
N ARG A 412 3.11 -5.69 -34.33
CA ARG A 412 3.76 -4.79 -35.30
C ARG A 412 4.22 -3.43 -34.78
N VAL A 413 3.81 -3.01 -33.61
CA VAL A 413 4.28 -1.75 -32.97
C VAL A 413 5.82 -1.72 -32.74
N PHE A 414 6.51 -2.83 -33.09
CA PHE A 414 7.99 -2.94 -33.02
C PHE A 414 8.72 -2.79 -34.35
N ALA A 415 8.01 -2.70 -35.46
CA ALA A 415 8.61 -2.26 -36.70
C ALA A 415 8.26 -0.78 -36.87
N ASP A 416 9.26 0.06 -36.68
CA ASP A 416 9.29 1.52 -36.83
C ASP A 416 8.03 2.21 -37.38
N GLU A 417 7.54 3.22 -36.59
CA GLU A 417 6.58 4.27 -36.99
C GLU A 417 5.20 3.76 -37.46
N VAL A 418 4.32 3.53 -36.48
CA VAL A 418 2.87 3.43 -36.78
C VAL A 418 2.26 4.83 -36.70
N GLU A 419 1.79 5.33 -37.82
CA GLU A 419 0.92 6.50 -37.89
C GLU A 419 -0.37 6.32 -37.06
N ASP A 420 -0.88 7.40 -36.50
CA ASP A 420 -1.97 7.50 -35.52
C ASP A 420 -3.36 6.98 -35.95
N GLY A 421 -3.47 6.07 -36.94
CA GLY A 421 -4.72 5.61 -37.54
C GLY A 421 -5.29 4.28 -37.03
N TYR A 422 -4.53 3.49 -36.30
CA TYR A 422 -4.83 2.07 -36.09
C TYR A 422 -5.33 1.73 -34.68
N GLY A 423 -6.62 1.66 -34.49
CA GLY A 423 -7.29 1.23 -33.27
C GLY A 423 -8.64 0.58 -33.60
N PRO A 424 -9.32 -0.03 -32.61
CA PRO A 424 -10.61 -0.68 -32.86
C PRO A 424 -11.66 0.28 -33.40
N LEU A 425 -12.52 -0.22 -34.27
CA LEU A 425 -13.66 0.53 -34.85
C LEU A 425 -14.72 0.89 -33.81
N VAL A 426 -14.88 0.05 -32.81
CA VAL A 426 -15.85 0.25 -31.73
C VAL A 426 -15.11 0.87 -30.56
N PRO A 427 -15.40 2.12 -30.14
CA PRO A 427 -14.68 2.79 -29.09
C PRO A 427 -14.76 2.02 -27.78
N THR A 428 -13.65 1.93 -27.06
CA THR A 428 -13.68 1.45 -25.68
C THR A 428 -14.36 2.48 -24.77
N PRO A 429 -14.89 2.12 -23.61
CA PRO A 429 -15.48 3.07 -22.65
C PRO A 429 -14.55 4.22 -22.25
N TYR A 430 -13.25 4.12 -22.54
CA TYR A 430 -12.22 5.12 -22.24
C TYR A 430 -11.89 6.10 -23.38
N ASP A 431 -12.37 5.86 -24.59
CA ASP A 431 -12.02 6.67 -25.80
C ASP A 431 -12.90 7.92 -26.01
N GLY A 432 -13.86 8.19 -25.13
CA GLY A 432 -14.93 9.17 -25.35
C GLY A 432 -14.50 10.63 -25.50
N ILE A 433 -13.29 11.00 -25.09
CA ILE A 433 -12.79 12.40 -25.16
C ILE A 433 -11.90 12.61 -26.38
N ASP A 434 -11.03 11.67 -26.70
CA ASP A 434 -10.09 11.79 -27.84
C ASP A 434 -10.79 11.68 -29.21
N SER A 435 -11.83 10.84 -29.32
CA SER A 435 -12.56 10.66 -30.58
C SER A 435 -13.32 11.92 -31.02
N LYS A 436 -13.82 12.72 -30.07
CA LYS A 436 -14.51 13.96 -30.37
C LYS A 436 -13.55 15.04 -30.88
N ILE A 437 -12.37 15.13 -30.29
CA ILE A 437 -11.32 16.09 -30.67
C ILE A 437 -10.80 15.74 -32.08
N ARG A 438 -10.59 14.43 -32.39
CA ARG A 438 -10.14 13.97 -33.71
C ARG A 438 -11.19 14.23 -34.78
N ARG A 439 -12.48 14.02 -34.51
CA ARG A 439 -13.58 14.36 -35.43
C ARG A 439 -13.58 15.86 -35.79
N GLU A 440 -13.42 16.70 -34.79
CA GLU A 440 -13.39 18.15 -34.98
C GLU A 440 -12.15 18.61 -35.75
N GLN A 441 -11.00 17.98 -35.52
CA GLN A 441 -9.74 18.28 -36.20
C GLN A 441 -9.81 17.80 -37.67
N TRP A 442 -10.22 16.58 -37.91
CA TRP A 442 -10.38 16.01 -39.25
C TRP A 442 -11.39 16.78 -40.08
N ALA A 443 -12.52 17.17 -39.49
CA ALA A 443 -13.53 17.97 -40.17
C ALA A 443 -13.00 19.37 -40.56
N LYS A 444 -12.14 19.98 -39.76
CA LYS A 444 -11.44 21.24 -40.08
C LYS A 444 -10.46 21.04 -41.22
N ASP A 445 -9.67 20.00 -41.19
CA ASP A 445 -8.61 19.71 -42.19
C ASP A 445 -9.21 19.38 -43.56
N HIS A 446 -10.42 18.80 -43.61
CA HIS A 446 -11.12 18.42 -44.83
C HIS A 446 -12.30 19.34 -45.22
N GLY A 447 -12.47 20.48 -44.50
CA GLY A 447 -13.51 21.47 -44.81
C GLY A 447 -14.96 20.97 -44.61
N VAL A 448 -15.17 20.02 -43.72
CA VAL A 448 -16.48 19.40 -43.43
C VAL A 448 -17.05 19.95 -42.13
N ASN A 449 -18.31 20.31 -42.11
CA ASN A 449 -18.97 20.78 -40.89
C ASN A 449 -19.39 19.56 -40.02
N PRO A 450 -18.87 19.40 -38.80
CA PRO A 450 -19.09 18.22 -37.96
C PRO A 450 -20.53 18.07 -37.41
N THR A 451 -21.40 19.06 -37.67
CA THR A 451 -22.77 19.07 -37.12
C THR A 451 -23.84 18.65 -38.14
N MET A 452 -23.46 18.22 -39.32
CA MET A 452 -24.42 17.71 -40.34
C MET A 452 -24.22 16.21 -40.56
N GLY A 453 -24.78 15.42 -39.63
CA GLY A 453 -24.89 13.99 -39.78
C GLY A 453 -25.80 13.40 -38.73
#